data_1647ced6d92a6e7a810a6456f341f66d
#
_entry.id   1647ced6d92a6e7a810a6456f341f66d
#
_cell.length_a   1.000
_cell.length_b   1.000
_cell.length_c   1.000
_cell.angle_alpha   90.00
_cell.angle_beta   90.00
_cell.angle_gamma   90.00
#
_symmetry.space_group_name_H-M   'P 1'
#
loop_
_entity.id
_entity.type
_entity.pdbx_description
1 polymer ?
#
loop_
_entity_poly.entity_id
_entity_poly.type
_entity_poly.pdbx_seq_one_letter_code
_entity_poly.pdbx_strand_id
1 'polypeptide(L)'
;AKAGLRKRLGSEIPEKYQKRLSYELNIIKQMGFPNYFLVVYDFIKYAKTHNILVGPGRGSAAGSLVAYALGITEIDPLEYDLLFERFLNPERHGMPDIDTDFPDEKRDQVIEYVTNKYGKKHVSGIVTFGTLSSKQVLRDLARIFNIPGYKIDSLTKLIPNLSLIHISEPTR
;
A
#
# COMPACT_ATOMS: atom_id res chain seq x y z
N ALA A 1 14.45 -11.97 9.51
CA ALA A 1 13.42 -11.79 10.54
C ALA A 1 14.00 -11.97 11.97
N LYS A 2 14.58 -13.13 12.35
CA LYS A 2 15.09 -13.36 13.74
C LYS A 2 16.09 -12.30 14.21
N ALA A 3 17.08 -11.96 13.37
CA ALA A 3 18.07 -10.92 13.71
C ALA A 3 17.41 -9.53 13.83
N GLY A 4 16.45 -9.21 12.97
CA GLY A 4 15.73 -7.95 13.04
C GLY A 4 14.85 -7.84 14.30
N LEU A 5 14.22 -8.94 14.69
CA LEU A 5 13.43 -8.96 15.93
C LEU A 5 14.30 -8.76 17.17
N ARG A 6 15.51 -9.36 17.23
CA ARG A 6 16.49 -9.10 18.29
C ARG A 6 16.94 -7.64 18.35
N LYS A 7 17.08 -7.00 17.18
CA LYS A 7 17.44 -5.58 17.12
C LYS A 7 16.34 -4.68 17.70
N ARG A 8 15.08 -5.07 17.59
CA ARG A 8 13.93 -4.30 18.08
C ARG A 8 13.60 -4.55 19.56
N LEU A 9 13.66 -5.82 19.98
CA LEU A 9 13.22 -6.25 21.33
C LEU A 9 14.38 -6.53 22.30
N GLY A 10 15.61 -6.52 21.81
CA GLY A 10 16.78 -6.89 22.61
C GLY A 10 17.18 -8.37 22.48
N SER A 11 18.15 -8.81 23.30
CA SER A 11 18.75 -10.15 23.23
C SER A 11 17.75 -11.26 23.61
N GLU A 12 16.87 -10.99 24.58
CA GLU A 12 15.87 -11.93 25.05
C GLU A 12 14.51 -11.63 24.40
N ILE A 13 14.13 -12.45 23.43
CA ILE A 13 12.84 -12.34 22.75
C ILE A 13 11.80 -13.08 23.57
N PRO A 14 10.69 -12.43 24.02
CA PRO A 14 9.63 -13.10 24.76
C PRO A 14 9.02 -14.27 23.96
N GLU A 15 8.60 -15.32 24.66
CA GLU A 15 8.08 -16.55 24.03
C GLU A 15 6.92 -16.29 23.07
N LYS A 16 6.03 -15.35 23.39
CA LYS A 16 4.91 -14.97 22.55
C LYS A 16 5.36 -14.50 21.15
N TYR A 17 6.45 -13.74 21.07
CA TYR A 17 7.02 -13.29 19.80
C TYR A 17 7.69 -14.43 19.03
N GLN A 18 8.37 -15.33 19.74
CA GLN A 18 9.01 -16.49 19.09
C GLN A 18 7.97 -17.42 18.45
N LYS A 19 6.89 -17.71 19.17
CA LYS A 19 5.76 -18.52 18.67
C LYS A 19 5.11 -17.86 17.45
N ARG A 20 4.78 -16.56 17.55
CA ARG A 20 4.16 -15.82 16.46
C ARG A 20 5.07 -15.74 15.24
N LEU A 21 6.36 -15.45 15.41
CA LEU A 21 7.32 -15.41 14.32
C LEU A 21 7.43 -16.75 13.59
N SER A 22 7.51 -17.86 14.35
CA SER A 22 7.58 -19.20 13.78
C SER A 22 6.33 -19.56 12.99
N TYR A 23 5.17 -19.20 13.53
CA TYR A 23 3.88 -19.39 12.88
C TYR A 23 3.81 -18.63 11.54
N GLU A 24 4.08 -17.32 11.55
CA GLU A 24 4.05 -16.50 10.33
C GLU A 24 5.04 -16.97 9.28
N LEU A 25 6.28 -17.31 9.67
CA LEU A 25 7.29 -17.82 8.74
C LEU A 25 6.87 -19.13 8.07
N ASN A 26 6.17 -20.01 8.80
CA ASN A 26 5.65 -21.25 8.22
C ASN A 26 4.57 -20.96 7.18
N ILE A 27 3.62 -20.08 7.47
CA ILE A 27 2.57 -19.70 6.51
C ILE A 27 3.16 -19.03 5.28
N ILE A 28 4.07 -18.05 5.47
CA ILE A 28 4.73 -17.35 4.36
C ILE A 28 5.47 -18.35 3.46
N LYS A 29 6.17 -19.33 4.05
CA LYS A 29 6.87 -20.37 3.31
C LYS A 29 5.91 -21.31 2.59
N GLN A 30 4.86 -21.77 3.25
CA GLN A 30 3.84 -22.65 2.69
C GLN A 30 3.12 -22.02 1.50
N MET A 31 2.82 -20.74 1.58
CA MET A 31 2.15 -19.99 0.51
C MET A 31 3.10 -19.51 -0.61
N GLY A 32 4.43 -19.73 -0.48
CA GLY A 32 5.40 -19.42 -1.53
C GLY A 32 5.83 -17.96 -1.61
N PHE A 33 5.61 -17.14 -0.58
CA PHE A 33 5.90 -15.71 -0.58
C PHE A 33 7.21 -15.23 0.10
N PRO A 34 8.20 -16.08 0.44
CA PRO A 34 9.45 -15.59 1.03
C PRO A 34 10.16 -14.55 0.15
N ASN A 35 10.19 -14.77 -1.18
CA ASN A 35 10.84 -13.86 -2.12
C ASN A 35 10.14 -12.49 -2.19
N TYR A 36 8.82 -12.46 -2.09
CA TYR A 36 8.05 -11.22 -2.03
C TYR A 36 8.49 -10.35 -0.84
N PHE A 37 8.56 -10.94 0.36
CA PHE A 37 9.04 -10.23 1.55
C PHE A 37 10.50 -9.74 1.40
N LEU A 38 11.35 -10.51 0.74
CA LEU A 38 12.75 -10.12 0.52
C LEU A 38 12.87 -8.95 -0.47
N VAL A 39 12.05 -8.92 -1.51
CA VAL A 39 12.01 -7.79 -2.46
C VAL A 39 11.52 -6.52 -1.77
N VAL A 40 10.45 -6.63 -0.98
CA VAL A 40 9.92 -5.47 -0.23
C VAL A 40 10.94 -4.97 0.79
N TYR A 41 11.55 -5.88 1.55
CA TYR A 41 12.64 -5.54 2.48
C TYR A 41 13.79 -4.81 1.80
N ASP A 42 14.16 -5.25 0.60
CA ASP A 42 15.30 -4.72 -0.14
C ASP A 42 15.11 -3.25 -0.51
N PHE A 43 14.00 -2.89 -1.13
CA PHE A 43 13.78 -1.50 -1.53
C PHE A 43 13.48 -0.58 -0.33
N ILE A 44 12.85 -1.08 0.73
CA ILE A 44 12.69 -0.31 1.97
C ILE A 44 14.04 -0.07 2.65
N LYS A 45 14.90 -1.08 2.67
CA LYS A 45 16.27 -0.93 3.16
C LYS A 45 17.05 0.11 2.33
N TYR A 46 16.94 0.03 1.00
CA TYR A 46 17.54 1.03 0.10
C TYR A 46 17.07 2.43 0.47
N ALA A 47 15.77 2.64 0.57
CA ALA A 47 15.20 3.94 0.93
C ALA A 47 15.76 4.46 2.27
N LYS A 48 15.72 3.64 3.32
CA LYS A 48 16.22 4.01 4.66
C LYS A 48 17.71 4.32 4.67
N THR A 49 18.54 3.61 3.89
CA THR A 49 19.99 3.86 3.80
C THR A 49 20.35 5.06 2.95
N HIS A 50 19.42 5.55 2.11
CA HIS A 50 19.60 6.75 1.27
C HIS A 50 18.85 7.97 1.81
N ASN A 51 18.50 7.97 3.09
CA ASN A 51 17.76 9.07 3.75
C ASN A 51 16.43 9.41 3.05
N ILE A 52 15.75 8.39 2.53
CA ILE A 52 14.39 8.49 2.03
C ILE A 52 13.46 8.06 3.15
N LEU A 53 12.58 8.94 3.57
CA LEU A 53 11.58 8.61 4.59
C LEU A 53 10.66 7.50 4.08
N VAL A 54 10.35 6.56 4.96
CA VAL A 54 9.40 5.48 4.69
C VAL A 54 8.30 5.56 5.73
N GLY A 55 7.07 5.51 5.29
CA GLY A 55 5.92 5.48 6.19
C GLY A 55 5.96 4.29 7.15
N PRO A 56 5.28 4.37 8.32
CA PRO A 56 5.33 3.33 9.36
C PRO A 56 4.69 2.00 8.93
N GLY A 57 4.07 1.99 7.78
CA GLY A 57 3.25 0.88 7.30
C GLY A 57 1.76 1.14 7.54
N ARG A 58 0.92 0.58 6.69
CA ARG A 58 -0.54 0.72 6.73
C ARG A 58 -1.23 -0.55 6.23
N GLY A 59 -2.55 -0.56 6.32
CA GLY A 59 -3.36 -1.68 5.84
C GLY A 59 -3.11 -2.98 6.63
N SER A 60 -3.28 -4.10 5.97
CA SER A 60 -3.18 -5.43 6.58
C SER A 60 -1.75 -5.85 6.92
N ALA A 61 -0.75 -5.29 6.23
CA ALA A 61 0.66 -5.60 6.45
C ALA A 61 1.15 -5.26 7.87
N ALA A 62 0.51 -4.28 8.55
CA ALA A 62 0.79 -3.95 9.95
C ALA A 62 0.53 -5.13 10.90
N GLY A 63 -0.30 -6.13 10.50
CA GLY A 63 -0.55 -7.34 11.28
C GLY A 63 0.56 -8.39 11.23
N SER A 64 1.63 -8.18 10.44
CA SER A 64 2.72 -9.14 10.27
C SER A 64 3.92 -8.82 11.16
N LEU A 65 4.24 -9.73 12.07
CA LEU A 65 5.47 -9.67 12.88
C LEU A 65 6.72 -9.87 12.01
N VAL A 66 6.64 -10.64 10.92
CA VAL A 66 7.75 -10.78 9.98
C VAL A 66 8.04 -9.46 9.29
N ALA A 67 7.01 -8.72 8.85
CA ALA A 67 7.17 -7.39 8.26
C ALA A 67 7.79 -6.39 9.27
N TYR A 68 7.33 -6.39 10.50
CA TYR A 68 7.91 -5.62 11.60
C TYR A 68 9.37 -5.99 11.86
N ALA A 69 9.68 -7.26 11.98
CA ALA A 69 11.05 -7.75 12.21
C ALA A 69 12.02 -7.43 11.06
N LEU A 70 11.52 -7.35 9.83
CA LEU A 70 12.31 -6.94 8.65
C LEU A 70 12.45 -5.41 8.53
N GLY A 71 11.75 -4.63 9.33
CA GLY A 71 11.71 -3.17 9.20
C GLY A 71 10.90 -2.68 8.01
N ILE A 72 10.00 -3.51 7.51
CA ILE A 72 9.01 -3.15 6.48
C ILE A 72 7.94 -2.26 7.10
N THR A 73 7.48 -2.63 8.30
CA THR A 73 6.58 -1.82 9.12
C THR A 73 7.25 -1.42 10.43
N GLU A 74 6.75 -0.33 11.04
CA GLU A 74 7.22 0.16 12.34
C GLU A 74 6.21 -0.08 13.47
N ILE A 75 5.10 -0.77 13.15
CA ILE A 75 4.02 -1.08 14.10
C ILE A 75 4.24 -2.50 14.62
N ASP A 76 4.30 -2.65 15.95
CA ASP A 76 4.38 -3.97 16.59
C ASP A 76 2.99 -4.62 16.63
N PRO A 77 2.76 -5.70 15.87
CA PRO A 77 1.43 -6.30 15.79
C PRO A 77 0.97 -6.97 17.10
N LEU A 78 1.88 -7.33 18.00
CA LEU A 78 1.51 -7.95 19.28
C LEU A 78 1.21 -6.93 20.37
N GLU A 79 1.69 -5.72 20.23
CA GLU A 79 1.32 -4.60 21.12
C GLU A 79 -0.11 -4.15 20.90
N TYR A 80 -0.58 -4.19 19.64
CA TYR A 80 -1.92 -3.75 19.23
C TYR A 80 -2.88 -4.89 18.91
N ASP A 81 -2.55 -6.12 19.29
CA ASP A 81 -3.37 -7.34 19.05
C ASP A 81 -3.82 -7.50 17.59
N LEU A 82 -2.94 -7.15 16.63
CA LEU A 82 -3.23 -7.25 15.21
C LEU A 82 -3.14 -8.69 14.71
N LEU A 83 -4.13 -9.09 13.90
CA LEU A 83 -4.24 -10.44 13.36
C LEU A 83 -3.45 -10.57 12.06
N PHE A 84 -2.55 -11.56 12.00
CA PHE A 84 -1.80 -11.90 10.79
C PHE A 84 -2.70 -12.44 9.66
N GLU A 85 -3.75 -13.14 10.03
CA GLU A 85 -4.71 -13.77 9.11
C GLU A 85 -5.49 -12.74 8.27
N ARG A 86 -5.51 -11.48 8.68
CA ARG A 86 -6.04 -10.37 7.88
C ARG A 86 -5.11 -9.98 6.73
N PHE A 87 -3.82 -10.22 6.90
CA PHE A 87 -2.79 -9.94 5.90
C PHE A 87 -2.54 -11.15 5.00
N LEU A 88 -2.33 -12.33 5.59
CA LEU A 88 -2.04 -13.56 4.86
C LEU A 88 -2.78 -14.73 5.50
N ASN A 89 -3.69 -15.34 4.72
CA ASN A 89 -4.50 -16.45 5.16
C ASN A 89 -4.43 -17.58 4.13
N PRO A 90 -4.00 -18.80 4.51
CA PRO A 90 -3.96 -19.96 3.62
C PRO A 90 -5.29 -20.32 2.99
N GLU A 91 -6.42 -20.01 3.65
CA GLU A 91 -7.77 -20.27 3.14
C GLU A 91 -8.21 -19.29 2.04
N ARG A 92 -7.51 -18.16 1.91
CA ARG A 92 -7.78 -17.16 0.88
C ARG A 92 -6.70 -17.22 -0.19
N HIS A 93 -7.07 -17.56 -1.41
CA HIS A 93 -6.18 -17.49 -2.56
C HIS A 93 -5.98 -16.03 -3.00
N GLY A 94 -5.03 -15.34 -2.38
CA GLY A 94 -4.66 -13.98 -2.74
C GLY A 94 -3.18 -13.71 -2.47
N MET A 95 -2.56 -12.89 -3.30
CA MET A 95 -1.21 -12.40 -3.03
C MET A 95 -1.25 -11.41 -1.86
N PRO A 96 -0.24 -11.44 -0.97
CA PRO A 96 -0.10 -10.39 0.03
C PRO A 96 0.13 -9.04 -0.65
N ASP A 97 -0.46 -7.99 -0.09
CA ASP A 97 -0.29 -6.62 -0.55
C ASP A 97 0.34 -5.80 0.58
N ILE A 98 1.54 -5.29 0.34
CA ILE A 98 2.27 -4.44 1.27
C ILE A 98 2.31 -3.03 0.70
N ASP A 99 1.47 -2.18 1.26
CA ASP A 99 1.45 -0.75 0.96
C ASP A 99 2.64 -0.03 1.61
N THR A 100 3.39 0.72 0.82
CA THR A 100 4.52 1.52 1.29
C THR A 100 4.38 2.96 0.84
N ASP A 101 4.58 3.89 1.76
CA ASP A 101 4.49 5.31 1.49
C ASP A 101 5.89 5.94 1.44
N PHE A 102 6.14 6.70 0.38
CA PHE A 102 7.37 7.47 0.18
C PHE A 102 7.01 8.93 -0.11
N PRO A 103 7.89 9.90 0.24
CA PRO A 103 7.74 11.29 -0.19
C PRO A 103 7.69 11.38 -1.72
N ASP A 104 6.78 12.17 -2.27
CA ASP A 104 6.61 12.32 -3.72
C ASP A 104 7.92 12.68 -4.42
N GLU A 105 8.71 13.58 -3.82
CA GLU A 105 10.00 14.06 -4.35
C GLU A 105 11.06 12.94 -4.49
N LYS A 106 10.95 11.88 -3.70
CA LYS A 106 11.93 10.78 -3.61
C LYS A 106 11.41 9.45 -4.15
N ARG A 107 10.14 9.36 -4.45
CA ARG A 107 9.48 8.14 -4.93
C ARG A 107 10.13 7.59 -6.19
N ASP A 108 10.43 8.46 -7.14
CA ASP A 108 11.03 8.05 -8.42
C ASP A 108 12.41 7.42 -8.25
N GLN A 109 13.20 7.86 -7.26
CA GLN A 109 14.50 7.25 -6.94
C GLN A 109 14.36 5.80 -6.49
N VAL A 110 13.32 5.48 -5.71
CA VAL A 110 13.04 4.10 -5.28
C VAL A 110 12.58 3.26 -6.46
N ILE A 111 11.71 3.80 -7.33
CA ILE A 111 11.24 3.11 -8.53
C ILE A 111 12.42 2.83 -9.48
N GLU A 112 13.31 3.79 -9.66
CA GLU A 112 14.51 3.61 -10.48
C GLU A 112 15.42 2.53 -9.92
N TYR A 113 15.68 2.53 -8.61
CA TYR A 113 16.46 1.47 -7.95
C TYR A 113 15.88 0.08 -8.20
N VAL A 114 14.57 -0.08 -7.98
CA VAL A 114 13.88 -1.36 -8.18
C VAL A 114 13.93 -1.78 -9.65
N THR A 115 13.72 -0.83 -10.57
CA THR A 115 13.76 -1.07 -12.02
C THR A 115 15.16 -1.49 -12.49
N ASN A 116 16.20 -0.85 -11.98
CA ASN A 116 17.58 -1.19 -12.33
C ASN A 116 17.99 -2.54 -11.75
N LYS A 117 17.55 -2.87 -10.55
CA LYS A 117 17.91 -4.11 -9.85
C LYS A 117 17.17 -5.33 -10.37
N TYR A 118 15.87 -5.21 -10.58
CA TYR A 118 15.00 -6.34 -10.93
C TYR A 118 14.64 -6.38 -12.42
N GLY A 119 14.93 -5.33 -13.16
CA GLY A 119 14.72 -5.22 -14.61
C GLY A 119 13.39 -4.57 -14.98
N LYS A 120 13.40 -3.80 -16.08
CA LYS A 120 12.23 -3.03 -16.59
C LYS A 120 11.00 -3.89 -16.87
N LYS A 121 11.17 -5.17 -17.15
CA LYS A 121 10.05 -6.10 -17.43
C LYS A 121 9.32 -6.56 -16.16
N HIS A 122 9.88 -6.33 -14.98
CA HIS A 122 9.35 -6.77 -13.70
C HIS A 122 8.80 -5.60 -12.84
N VAL A 123 8.90 -4.38 -13.35
CA VAL A 123 8.41 -3.17 -12.68
C VAL A 123 7.46 -2.46 -13.60
N SER A 124 6.25 -2.20 -13.13
CA SER A 124 5.20 -1.56 -13.91
C SER A 124 4.41 -0.59 -13.03
N GLY A 125 4.03 0.55 -13.59
CA GLY A 125 3.05 1.42 -12.98
C GLY A 125 1.64 0.87 -13.18
N ILE A 126 0.79 1.04 -12.17
CA ILE A 126 -0.64 0.74 -12.30
C ILE A 126 -1.30 1.97 -12.91
N VAL A 127 -1.92 1.79 -14.09
CA VAL A 127 -2.70 2.85 -14.73
C VAL A 127 -4.03 2.98 -14.02
N THR A 128 -4.29 4.15 -13.45
CA THR A 128 -5.60 4.49 -12.91
C THR A 128 -6.30 5.44 -13.87
N PHE A 129 -7.52 5.10 -14.26
CA PHE A 129 -8.36 5.98 -15.07
C PHE A 129 -9.24 6.81 -14.15
N GLY A 130 -8.97 8.12 -14.11
CA GLY A 130 -9.86 9.07 -13.46
C GLY A 130 -10.85 9.65 -14.47
N THR A 131 -12.15 9.53 -14.21
CA THR A 131 -13.17 10.22 -15.00
C THR A 131 -13.67 11.44 -14.25
N LEU A 132 -13.54 12.60 -14.86
CA LEU A 132 -14.17 13.82 -14.36
C LEU A 132 -15.64 13.83 -14.78
N SER A 133 -16.55 13.51 -13.86
CA SER A 133 -17.99 13.67 -14.14
C SER A 133 -18.37 15.15 -14.18
N SER A 134 -19.25 15.54 -15.11
CA SER A 134 -19.70 16.93 -15.26
C SER A 134 -20.22 17.52 -13.94
N LYS A 135 -20.93 16.74 -13.14
CA LYS A 135 -21.44 17.16 -11.82
C LYS A 135 -20.32 17.45 -10.83
N GLN A 136 -19.25 16.63 -10.84
CA GLN A 136 -18.12 16.81 -9.95
C GLN A 136 -17.30 18.05 -10.34
N VAL A 137 -17.04 18.25 -11.64
CA VAL A 137 -16.35 19.44 -12.15
C VAL A 137 -17.05 20.71 -11.72
N LEU A 138 -18.37 20.77 -11.84
CA LEU A 138 -19.13 21.94 -11.40
C LEU A 138 -19.04 22.19 -9.90
N ARG A 139 -19.06 21.15 -9.09
CA ARG A 139 -18.87 21.30 -7.64
C ARG A 139 -17.46 21.80 -7.28
N ASP A 140 -16.45 21.30 -7.97
CA ASP A 140 -15.06 21.70 -7.71
C ASP A 140 -14.81 23.14 -8.16
N LEU A 141 -15.35 23.56 -9.33
CA LEU A 141 -15.31 24.95 -9.76
C LEU A 141 -16.07 25.87 -8.80
N ALA A 142 -17.27 25.44 -8.35
CA ALA A 142 -18.01 26.21 -7.37
C ALA A 142 -17.25 26.46 -6.08
N ARG A 143 -16.49 25.46 -5.64
CA ARG A 143 -15.64 25.58 -4.45
C ARG A 143 -14.51 26.59 -4.69
N ILE A 144 -13.87 26.55 -5.87
CA ILE A 144 -12.80 27.49 -6.24
C ILE A 144 -13.32 28.92 -6.31
N PHE A 145 -14.50 29.11 -6.90
CA PHE A 145 -15.14 30.44 -7.04
C PHE A 145 -15.98 30.86 -5.84
N ASN A 146 -15.92 30.11 -4.73
CA ASN A 146 -16.69 30.37 -3.49
C ASN A 146 -18.21 30.51 -3.72
N ILE A 147 -18.77 29.76 -4.68
CA ILE A 147 -20.20 29.73 -4.93
C ILE A 147 -20.89 28.86 -3.89
N PRO A 148 -21.96 29.34 -3.22
CA PRO A 148 -22.66 28.55 -2.20
C PRO A 148 -23.15 27.20 -2.72
N GLY A 149 -22.95 26.13 -1.93
CA GLY A 149 -23.27 24.75 -2.31
C GLY A 149 -24.72 24.52 -2.77
N TYR A 150 -25.69 25.18 -2.10
CA TYR A 150 -27.12 25.04 -2.46
C TYR A 150 -27.44 25.48 -3.91
N LYS A 151 -26.74 26.50 -4.45
CA LYS A 151 -26.90 26.94 -5.82
C LYS A 151 -26.37 25.88 -6.80
N ILE A 152 -25.23 25.28 -6.48
CA ILE A 152 -24.63 24.25 -7.30
C ILE A 152 -25.42 22.94 -7.27
N ASP A 153 -25.96 22.57 -6.12
CA ASP A 153 -26.77 21.37 -6.00
C ASP A 153 -28.06 21.48 -6.83
N SER A 154 -28.64 22.67 -6.94
CA SER A 154 -29.76 22.92 -7.84
C SER A 154 -29.38 22.75 -9.31
N LEU A 155 -28.23 23.29 -9.72
CA LEU A 155 -27.71 23.15 -11.09
C LEU A 155 -27.33 21.71 -11.42
N THR A 156 -26.66 21.00 -10.51
CA THR A 156 -26.22 19.62 -10.75
C THR A 156 -27.36 18.63 -10.85
N LYS A 157 -28.54 18.92 -10.29
CA LYS A 157 -29.75 18.12 -10.47
C LYS A 157 -30.31 18.19 -11.88
N LEU A 158 -30.07 19.29 -12.61
CA LEU A 158 -30.52 19.47 -14.00
C LEU A 158 -29.63 18.68 -14.99
N ILE A 159 -28.45 18.28 -14.60
CA ILE A 159 -27.54 17.52 -15.46
C ILE A 159 -27.92 16.03 -15.40
N PRO A 160 -28.29 15.44 -16.56
CA PRO A 160 -28.60 14.03 -16.63
C PRO A 160 -27.34 13.17 -16.24
N ASN A 161 -27.57 12.01 -15.65
CA ASN A 161 -26.50 11.03 -15.44
C ASN A 161 -26.21 10.35 -16.79
N LEU A 162 -25.36 10.98 -17.60
CA LEU A 162 -24.89 10.38 -18.84
C LEU A 162 -23.93 9.25 -18.48
N SER A 163 -24.27 8.03 -18.82
CA SER A 163 -23.32 6.91 -18.75
C SER A 163 -22.27 7.12 -19.86
N LEU A 164 -21.03 6.70 -19.61
CA LEU A 164 -19.92 6.77 -20.57
C LEU A 164 -20.24 6.09 -21.92
N ILE A 165 -21.25 5.24 -21.98
CA ILE A 165 -21.73 4.55 -23.19
C ILE A 165 -22.31 5.55 -24.22
N HIS A 166 -22.81 6.68 -23.76
CA HIS A 166 -23.42 7.67 -24.66
C HIS A 166 -22.44 8.67 -25.30
N ILE A 167 -21.16 8.64 -24.87
CA ILE A 167 -20.11 9.52 -25.41
C ILE A 167 -19.35 8.87 -26.58
N SER A 168 -19.52 7.57 -26.81
CA SER A 168 -18.80 6.81 -27.82
C SER A 168 -19.51 6.67 -29.16
N GLU A 169 -20.73 7.18 -29.32
CA GLU A 169 -21.38 7.21 -30.65
C GLU A 169 -20.96 8.48 -31.42
N PRO A 170 -20.24 8.33 -32.53
CA PRO A 170 -19.98 9.47 -33.40
C PRO A 170 -21.32 9.93 -33.98
N THR A 171 -21.72 11.14 -33.67
CA THR A 171 -22.79 11.84 -34.39
C THR A 171 -22.41 11.88 -35.87
N ARG A 172 -23.16 11.15 -36.68
CA ARG A 172 -23.16 11.28 -38.15
C ARG A 172 -23.80 12.59 -38.55
#